data_c5eb3e19ea1ae486cd5e6b05dd210642
#
_entry.id   c5eb3e19ea1ae486cd5e6b05dd210642
#
_cell.length_a   1.000
_cell.length_b   1.000
_cell.length_c   1.000
_cell.angle_alpha   90.00
_cell.angle_beta   90.00
_cell.angle_gamma   90.00
#
_symmetry.space_group_name_H-M   'P 1'
#
loop_
_entity.id
_entity.type
_entity.pdbx_description
1 polymer ?
#
loop_
_entity_poly.entity_id
_entity_poly.type
_entity_poly.pdbx_seq_one_letter_code
_entity_poly.pdbx_strand_id
1 'polypeptide(L)'
;MWLLLGCYNTQERLNKMKKVNSPFCLLCPAVGKTAEVEDRVHFLLSCPALAETREDFLRQLVDLSPTVVKYMDVSASFLLALLDPLSPMVPEELRTSWVTDDDIHKWSRRFCYAMHKKRTKLIDLLTM
;
A
#
# COMPACT_ATOMS: atom_id res chain seq x y z
N MET A 1 0.20 -4.27 13.37
CA MET A 1 0.21 -3.11 12.47
C MET A 1 -1.20 -2.84 11.96
N TRP A 2 -1.70 -1.62 12.09
CA TRP A 2 -3.09 -1.30 11.74
C TRP A 2 -3.45 -1.55 10.26
N LEU A 3 -2.50 -1.43 9.32
CA LEU A 3 -2.73 -1.78 7.91
C LEU A 3 -3.03 -3.26 7.72
N LEU A 4 -2.39 -4.13 8.52
CA LEU A 4 -2.59 -5.58 8.44
C LEU A 4 -3.97 -5.99 8.92
N LEU A 5 -4.59 -5.20 9.79
CA LEU A 5 -5.92 -5.49 10.33
C LEU A 5 -7.05 -4.99 9.42
N GLY A 6 -6.72 -4.39 8.28
CA GLY A 6 -7.72 -3.88 7.35
C GLY A 6 -8.48 -2.66 7.86
N CYS A 7 -7.99 -2.02 8.92
CA CYS A 7 -8.65 -0.89 9.55
C CYS A 7 -8.03 0.47 9.21
N TYR A 8 -7.18 0.52 8.19
CA TYR A 8 -6.61 1.78 7.74
C TYR A 8 -7.66 2.64 7.04
N ASN A 9 -7.71 3.93 7.38
CA ASN A 9 -8.73 4.85 6.92
C ASN A 9 -8.45 5.43 5.54
N THR A 10 -8.62 4.61 4.48
CA THR A 10 -8.70 5.11 3.11
C THR A 10 -10.01 5.86 2.90
N GLN A 11 -10.12 6.62 1.81
CA GLN A 11 -11.37 7.32 1.49
C GLN A 11 -12.53 6.34 1.27
N GLU A 12 -12.27 5.18 0.67
CA GLU A 12 -13.30 4.15 0.50
C GLU A 12 -13.85 3.69 1.85
N ARG A 13 -12.96 3.38 2.80
CA ARG A 13 -13.37 2.93 4.13
C ARG A 13 -14.13 4.01 4.89
N LEU A 14 -13.61 5.25 4.86
CA LEU A 14 -14.28 6.38 5.51
C LEU A 14 -15.66 6.66 4.90
N ASN A 15 -15.78 6.51 3.58
CA ASN A 15 -17.09 6.66 2.91
C ASN A 15 -18.07 5.57 3.32
N LYS A 16 -17.61 4.31 3.41
CA LYS A 16 -18.46 3.21 3.91
C LYS A 16 -18.92 3.43 5.35
N MET A 17 -18.10 4.10 6.16
CA MET A 17 -18.43 4.47 7.54
C MET A 17 -19.23 5.78 7.62
N LYS A 18 -19.59 6.37 6.50
CA LYS A 18 -20.32 7.65 6.40
C LYS A 18 -19.58 8.82 7.08
N LYS A 19 -18.27 8.76 7.13
CA LYS A 19 -17.41 9.82 7.70
C LYS A 19 -17.04 10.88 6.67
N VAL A 20 -17.04 10.53 5.38
CA VAL A 20 -16.78 11.44 4.27
C VAL A 20 -17.82 11.22 3.17
N ASN A 21 -18.00 12.20 2.29
CA ASN A 21 -19.03 12.17 1.23
C ASN A 21 -18.60 11.41 -0.02
N SER A 22 -17.32 11.07 -0.15
CA SER A 22 -16.79 10.48 -1.39
C SER A 22 -15.75 9.42 -1.09
N PRO A 23 -15.75 8.28 -1.83
CA PRO A 23 -14.72 7.26 -1.72
C PRO A 23 -13.47 7.58 -2.55
N PHE A 24 -13.45 8.68 -3.30
CA PHE A 24 -12.37 8.98 -4.25
C PHE A 24 -11.12 9.52 -3.56
N CYS A 25 -9.97 9.16 -4.13
CA CYS A 25 -8.67 9.63 -3.65
C CYS A 25 -8.58 11.16 -3.72
N LEU A 26 -8.14 11.77 -2.63
CA LEU A 26 -7.97 13.22 -2.56
C LEU A 26 -6.72 13.69 -3.29
N LEU A 27 -5.73 12.82 -3.50
CA LEU A 27 -4.43 13.18 -4.02
C LEU A 27 -4.35 13.14 -5.55
N CYS A 28 -5.16 12.29 -6.22
CA CYS A 28 -5.12 12.16 -7.67
C CYS A 28 -5.38 13.48 -8.39
N PRO A 29 -6.44 14.25 -8.06
CA PRO A 29 -6.67 15.54 -8.72
C PRO A 29 -5.53 16.54 -8.49
N ALA A 30 -4.88 16.48 -7.33
CA ALA A 30 -3.79 17.40 -6.99
C ALA A 30 -2.56 17.22 -7.89
N VAL A 31 -2.38 16.05 -8.51
CA VAL A 31 -1.28 15.79 -9.46
C VAL A 31 -1.79 15.72 -10.91
N GLY A 32 -2.96 16.28 -11.18
CA GLY A 32 -3.52 16.37 -12.54
C GLY A 32 -4.08 15.06 -13.09
N LYS A 33 -4.44 14.12 -12.22
CA LYS A 33 -4.99 12.81 -12.60
C LYS A 33 -6.47 12.73 -12.26
N THR A 34 -7.20 11.87 -12.99
CA THR A 34 -8.61 11.58 -12.69
C THR A 34 -8.70 10.88 -11.34
N ALA A 35 -9.65 11.31 -10.52
CA ALA A 35 -9.85 10.71 -9.22
C ALA A 35 -10.33 9.26 -9.35
N GLU A 36 -9.73 8.37 -8.57
CA GLU A 36 -10.10 6.96 -8.47
C GLU A 36 -10.51 6.64 -7.03
N VAL A 37 -11.28 5.57 -6.86
CA VAL A 37 -11.64 5.10 -5.52
C VAL A 37 -10.37 4.78 -4.74
N GLU A 38 -10.22 5.35 -3.55
CA GLU A 38 -9.06 5.08 -2.70
C GLU A 38 -9.35 3.89 -1.80
N ASP A 39 -9.08 2.70 -2.31
CA ASP A 39 -8.97 1.49 -1.51
C ASP A 39 -7.50 1.24 -1.15
N ARG A 40 -7.21 0.09 -0.52
CA ARG A 40 -5.84 -0.25 -0.12
C ARG A 40 -4.94 -0.50 -1.33
N VAL A 41 -5.48 -1.06 -2.41
CA VAL A 41 -4.71 -1.29 -3.65
C VAL A 41 -4.28 0.05 -4.24
N HIS A 42 -5.22 0.97 -4.38
CA HIS A 42 -4.91 2.31 -4.91
C HIS A 42 -3.88 3.01 -4.05
N PHE A 43 -4.11 3.06 -2.74
CA PHE A 43 -3.20 3.72 -1.80
C PHE A 43 -1.79 3.15 -1.88
N LEU A 44 -1.64 1.84 -1.77
CA LEU A 44 -0.31 1.22 -1.65
C LEU A 44 0.37 0.97 -3.00
N LEU A 45 -0.37 0.66 -4.06
CA LEU A 45 0.21 0.16 -5.30
C LEU A 45 -0.04 1.01 -6.53
N SER A 46 -1.02 1.89 -6.53
CA SER A 46 -1.48 2.56 -7.76
C SER A 46 -1.50 4.07 -7.72
N CYS A 47 -1.61 4.71 -6.55
CA CYS A 47 -1.79 6.15 -6.49
C CYS A 47 -0.59 6.90 -7.10
N PRO A 48 -0.81 7.74 -8.15
CA PRO A 48 0.29 8.44 -8.81
C PRO A 48 0.94 9.51 -7.93
N ALA A 49 0.21 10.08 -6.98
CA ALA A 49 0.76 11.07 -6.06
C ALA A 49 1.81 10.48 -5.11
N LEU A 50 1.78 9.15 -4.91
CA LEU A 50 2.69 8.42 -4.02
C LEU A 50 3.73 7.60 -4.79
N ALA A 51 3.79 7.76 -6.12
CA ALA A 51 4.63 6.93 -7.00
C ALA A 51 6.11 7.00 -6.62
N GLU A 52 6.63 8.17 -6.32
CA GLU A 52 8.05 8.34 -5.99
C GLU A 52 8.44 7.54 -4.75
N THR A 53 7.67 7.69 -3.68
CA THR A 53 7.92 6.95 -2.42
C THR A 53 7.80 5.45 -2.66
N ARG A 54 6.77 5.02 -3.38
CA ARG A 54 6.56 3.61 -3.69
C ARG A 54 7.71 3.02 -4.50
N GLU A 55 8.15 3.71 -5.54
CA GLU A 55 9.23 3.23 -6.41
C GLU A 55 10.54 3.08 -5.65
N ASP A 56 10.86 4.00 -4.74
CA ASP A 56 12.06 3.90 -3.92
C ASP A 56 12.06 2.63 -3.08
N PHE A 57 10.92 2.31 -2.45
CA PHE A 57 10.79 1.10 -1.65
C PHE A 57 10.77 -0.18 -2.49
N LEU A 58 10.13 -0.15 -3.66
CA LEU A 58 10.11 -1.32 -4.55
C LEU A 58 11.50 -1.64 -5.09
N ARG A 59 12.33 -0.64 -5.35
CA ARG A 59 13.72 -0.85 -5.74
C ARG A 59 14.52 -1.55 -4.63
N GLN A 60 14.29 -1.18 -3.38
CA GLN A 60 14.93 -1.87 -2.25
C GLN A 60 14.51 -3.35 -2.19
N LEU A 61 13.25 -3.63 -2.47
CA LEU A 61 12.71 -4.99 -2.45
C LEU A 61 13.35 -5.88 -3.52
N VAL A 62 13.66 -5.34 -4.69
CA VAL A 62 14.36 -6.08 -5.75
C VAL A 62 15.69 -6.64 -5.23
N ASP A 63 16.42 -5.86 -4.43
CA ASP A 63 17.70 -6.30 -3.87
C ASP A 63 17.52 -7.29 -2.73
N LEU A 64 16.39 -7.27 -2.03
CA LEU A 64 16.15 -8.15 -0.90
C LEU A 64 15.72 -9.56 -1.29
N SER A 65 14.87 -9.71 -2.31
CA SER A 65 14.34 -11.02 -2.65
C SER A 65 13.92 -11.13 -4.12
N PRO A 66 14.65 -11.92 -4.92
CA PRO A 66 14.22 -12.23 -6.30
C PRO A 66 12.87 -12.97 -6.36
N THR A 67 12.55 -13.79 -5.36
CA THR A 67 11.29 -14.52 -5.28
C THR A 67 10.12 -13.56 -5.19
N VAL A 68 10.22 -12.56 -4.31
CA VAL A 68 9.14 -11.57 -4.13
C VAL A 68 8.95 -10.74 -5.40
N VAL A 69 10.02 -10.44 -6.13
CA VAL A 69 9.97 -9.67 -7.38
C VAL A 69 9.03 -10.30 -8.41
N LYS A 70 8.97 -11.63 -8.49
CA LYS A 70 8.07 -12.34 -9.42
C LYS A 70 6.59 -11.99 -9.20
N TYR A 71 6.22 -11.60 -7.97
CA TYR A 71 4.84 -11.33 -7.59
C TYR A 71 4.49 -9.85 -7.58
N MET A 72 5.46 -8.96 -7.85
CA MET A 72 5.22 -7.51 -7.81
C MET A 72 4.17 -7.06 -8.83
N ASP A 73 4.07 -7.76 -9.97
CA ASP A 73 3.08 -7.47 -11.01
C ASP A 73 1.72 -8.12 -10.73
N VAL A 74 1.62 -8.98 -9.72
CA VAL A 74 0.37 -9.63 -9.32
C VAL A 74 -0.16 -8.89 -8.08
N SER A 75 -0.86 -7.79 -8.33
CA SER A 75 -1.30 -6.87 -7.28
C SER A 75 -2.05 -7.54 -6.13
N ALA A 76 -2.96 -8.47 -6.43
CA ALA A 76 -3.76 -9.14 -5.39
C ALA A 76 -2.88 -9.95 -4.44
N SER A 77 -1.97 -10.78 -4.97
CA SER A 77 -1.06 -11.60 -4.16
C SER A 77 -0.08 -10.75 -3.37
N PHE A 78 0.49 -9.74 -4.02
CA PHE A 78 1.45 -8.84 -3.39
C PHE A 78 0.81 -8.06 -2.25
N LEU A 79 -0.38 -7.53 -2.47
CA LEU A 79 -1.12 -6.80 -1.44
C LEU A 79 -1.47 -7.69 -0.24
N LEU A 80 -1.91 -8.92 -0.48
CA LEU A 80 -2.18 -9.87 0.60
C LEU A 80 -0.93 -10.16 1.42
N ALA A 81 0.23 -10.33 0.77
CA ALA A 81 1.49 -10.55 1.48
C ALA A 81 1.86 -9.35 2.35
N LEU A 82 1.60 -8.12 1.88
CA LEU A 82 1.83 -6.92 2.67
C LEU A 82 0.92 -6.83 3.89
N LEU A 83 -0.35 -7.21 3.74
CA LEU A 83 -1.38 -6.97 4.75
C LEU A 83 -1.60 -8.18 5.65
N ASP A 84 -1.49 -9.39 5.10
CA ASP A 84 -1.74 -10.64 5.83
C ASP A 84 -0.92 -11.77 5.20
N PRO A 85 0.39 -11.82 5.48
CA PRO A 85 1.29 -12.82 4.86
C PRO A 85 0.95 -14.27 5.23
N LEU A 86 0.20 -14.48 6.31
CA LEU A 86 -0.21 -15.83 6.75
C LEU A 86 -1.51 -16.29 6.11
N SER A 87 -2.17 -15.45 5.29
CA SER A 87 -3.39 -15.84 4.60
C SER A 87 -3.16 -17.05 3.69
N PRO A 88 -4.05 -18.05 3.70
CA PRO A 88 -3.95 -19.21 2.80
C PRO A 88 -4.09 -18.81 1.32
N MET A 89 -4.59 -17.61 1.03
CA MET A 89 -4.70 -17.09 -0.34
C MET A 89 -3.35 -16.58 -0.89
N VAL A 90 -2.35 -16.38 -0.03
CA VAL A 90 -0.99 -16.01 -0.48
C VAL A 90 -0.30 -17.25 -1.03
N PRO A 91 0.28 -17.20 -2.26
CA PRO A 91 1.04 -18.33 -2.79
C PRO A 91 2.12 -18.79 -1.81
N GLU A 92 2.30 -20.11 -1.70
CA GLU A 92 3.21 -20.70 -0.71
C GLU A 92 4.64 -20.17 -0.82
N GLU A 93 5.15 -20.06 -2.04
CA GLU A 93 6.50 -19.53 -2.28
C GLU A 93 6.65 -18.10 -1.74
N LEU A 94 5.66 -17.25 -2.03
CA LEU A 94 5.65 -15.87 -1.58
C LEU A 94 5.50 -15.79 -0.07
N ARG A 95 4.58 -16.58 0.51
CA ARG A 95 4.36 -16.63 1.95
C ARG A 95 5.62 -17.06 2.69
N THR A 96 6.28 -18.11 2.23
CA THR A 96 7.51 -18.62 2.84
C THR A 96 8.59 -17.54 2.86
N SER A 97 8.82 -16.88 1.72
CA SER A 97 9.81 -15.79 1.64
C SER A 97 9.45 -14.63 2.58
N TRP A 98 8.18 -14.27 2.65
CA TRP A 98 7.73 -13.14 3.45
C TRP A 98 7.83 -13.40 4.94
N VAL A 99 7.44 -14.60 5.38
CA VAL A 99 7.36 -14.94 6.81
C VAL A 99 8.74 -15.27 7.40
N THR A 100 9.62 -15.90 6.60
CA THR A 100 10.93 -16.36 7.10
C THR A 100 12.04 -15.33 6.98
N ASP A 101 11.84 -14.28 6.19
CA ASP A 101 12.86 -13.25 5.96
C ASP A 101 12.55 -12.00 6.79
N ASP A 102 13.36 -11.78 7.83
CA ASP A 102 13.25 -10.62 8.71
C ASP A 102 13.42 -9.30 7.96
N ASP A 103 14.28 -9.28 6.94
CA ASP A 103 14.53 -8.05 6.18
C ASP A 103 13.30 -7.66 5.35
N ILE A 104 12.58 -8.65 4.79
CA ILE A 104 11.32 -8.40 4.09
C ILE A 104 10.27 -7.88 5.08
N HIS A 105 10.20 -8.47 6.27
CA HIS A 105 9.28 -8.03 7.32
C HIS A 105 9.53 -6.58 7.71
N LYS A 106 10.79 -6.22 7.93
CA LYS A 106 11.18 -4.84 8.26
C LYS A 106 10.88 -3.89 7.10
N TRP A 107 11.18 -4.32 5.87
CA TRP A 107 10.86 -3.55 4.67
C TRP A 107 9.36 -3.26 4.58
N SER A 108 8.54 -4.27 4.78
CA SER A 108 7.07 -4.16 4.72
C SER A 108 6.55 -3.09 5.70
N ARG A 109 7.02 -3.13 6.94
CA ARG A 109 6.62 -2.15 7.96
C ARG A 109 7.07 -0.73 7.60
N ARG A 110 8.30 -0.59 7.13
CA ARG A 110 8.84 0.71 6.71
C ARG A 110 8.09 1.27 5.51
N PHE A 111 7.78 0.41 4.54
CA PHE A 111 7.02 0.79 3.36
C PHE A 111 5.64 1.32 3.74
N CYS A 112 4.87 0.56 4.50
CA CYS A 112 3.54 0.96 4.92
C CYS A 112 3.56 2.26 5.73
N TYR A 113 4.52 2.40 6.64
CA TYR A 113 4.68 3.61 7.44
C TYR A 113 5.04 4.83 6.58
N ALA A 114 5.99 4.66 5.65
CA ALA A 114 6.40 5.76 4.77
C ALA A 114 5.27 6.22 3.87
N MET A 115 4.48 5.28 3.33
CA MET A 115 3.32 5.59 2.51
C MET A 115 2.26 6.35 3.30
N HIS A 116 1.97 5.90 4.53
CA HIS A 116 1.05 6.59 5.41
C HIS A 116 1.51 8.02 5.72
N LYS A 117 2.77 8.18 6.08
CA LYS A 117 3.35 9.48 6.43
C LYS A 117 3.29 10.44 5.25
N LYS A 118 3.65 9.97 4.06
CA LYS A 118 3.59 10.78 2.84
C LYS A 118 2.16 11.18 2.49
N ARG A 119 1.23 10.23 2.56
CA ARG A 119 -0.18 10.49 2.31
C ARG A 119 -0.72 11.55 3.26
N THR A 120 -0.47 11.41 4.55
CA THR A 120 -0.91 12.37 5.58
C THR A 120 -0.37 13.77 5.30
N LYS A 121 0.92 13.86 5.01
CA LYS A 121 1.56 15.15 4.68
C LYS A 121 0.93 15.82 3.47
N LEU A 122 0.67 15.06 2.41
CA LEU A 122 0.07 15.60 1.19
C LEU A 122 -1.38 16.04 1.43
N ILE A 123 -2.15 15.29 2.20
CA ILE A 123 -3.53 15.68 2.54
C ILE A 123 -3.53 16.95 3.37
N ASP A 124 -2.63 17.08 4.34
CA ASP A 124 -2.50 18.28 5.16
C ASP A 124 -2.19 19.51 4.29
N LEU A 125 -1.35 19.35 3.27
CA LEU A 125 -1.04 20.44 2.33
C LEU A 125 -2.26 20.86 1.51
N LEU A 126 -3.17 19.93 1.20
CA LEU A 126 -4.40 20.24 0.45
C LEU A 126 -5.42 21.02 1.30
N THR A 127 -5.37 20.87 2.62
CA THR A 127 -6.34 21.49 3.54
C THR A 127 -5.84 22.80 4.14
N MET A 128 -4.66 23.23 3.77
CA MET A 128 -4.10 24.52 4.24
C MET A 128 -4.68 25.70 3.49
#